data_365c05d4cf4b9b5ed926f76fe28efa55
#
_entry.id   365c05d4cf4b9b5ed926f76fe28efa55
#
_cell.length_a   1.000
_cell.length_b   1.000
_cell.length_c   1.000
_cell.angle_alpha   90.00
_cell.angle_beta   90.00
_cell.angle_gamma   90.00
#
_symmetry.space_group_name_H-M   'P 1'
#
loop_
_entity.id
_entity.type
_entity.pdbx_description
1 polymer ?
#
loop_
_entity_poly.entity_id
_entity_poly.type
_entity_poly.pdbx_seq_one_letter_code
_entity_poly.pdbx_strand_id
1 'polypeptide(L)'
;MKRNIITLIIVVFAMMQTTAQTYDNLWKQADIIAQKDQPKSEIGVMQKIISKASAAKDYGQLLAAEMRQVTLWKEISADSLTPNVKRMEAEALKTNDPMLKAVRYAVLGKVYHDNPYGIEVDEASLEQREDASYDQSQRKVNLKKSREFFKKAMAHPELLAKHASTEYVPLTLKGVDGSSFKNDLLHLIGFEADSKEAYLQLYTYYNKVGNRGAACLCAYKLIEKYHQDGRFIFRKEC
;
A
#
# COMPACT_ATOMS: atom_id res chain seq x y z
N MET A 1 -28.79 -33.56 -11.75
CA MET A 1 -28.31 -32.21 -11.39
C MET A 1 -27.23 -32.18 -10.29
N LYS A 2 -27.37 -32.87 -9.17
CA LYS A 2 -26.35 -32.89 -8.07
C LYS A 2 -24.95 -33.34 -8.50
N ARG A 3 -24.81 -34.36 -9.39
CA ARG A 3 -23.53 -34.88 -9.86
C ARG A 3 -22.72 -33.87 -10.68
N ASN A 4 -23.37 -33.01 -11.47
CA ASN A 4 -22.70 -31.98 -12.29
C ASN A 4 -22.20 -30.80 -11.44
N ILE A 5 -22.88 -30.47 -10.33
CA ILE A 5 -22.47 -29.41 -9.41
C ILE A 5 -21.19 -29.82 -8.65
N ILE A 6 -21.11 -31.09 -8.21
CA ILE A 6 -19.93 -31.63 -7.51
C ILE A 6 -18.71 -31.60 -8.45
N THR A 7 -18.87 -32.00 -9.70
CA THR A 7 -17.80 -31.95 -10.70
C THR A 7 -17.32 -30.54 -10.97
N LEU A 8 -18.23 -29.55 -11.06
CA LEU A 8 -17.87 -28.15 -11.24
C LEU A 8 -17.10 -27.59 -10.04
N ILE A 9 -17.50 -27.93 -8.82
CA ILE A 9 -16.82 -27.50 -7.58
C ILE A 9 -15.39 -28.08 -7.52
N ILE A 10 -15.20 -29.35 -7.88
CA ILE A 10 -13.87 -30.00 -7.88
C ILE A 10 -12.96 -29.34 -8.92
N VAL A 11 -13.47 -29.01 -10.12
CA VAL A 11 -12.69 -28.34 -11.17
C VAL A 11 -12.27 -26.93 -10.74
N VAL A 12 -13.17 -26.17 -10.10
CA VAL A 12 -12.86 -24.83 -9.58
C VAL A 12 -11.82 -24.90 -8.46
N PHE A 13 -11.92 -25.89 -7.57
CA PHE A 13 -10.95 -26.09 -6.47
C PHE A 13 -9.58 -26.53 -6.99
N ALA A 14 -9.54 -27.40 -8.02
CA ALA A 14 -8.30 -27.80 -8.68
C ALA A 14 -7.62 -26.63 -9.41
N MET A 15 -8.39 -25.74 -10.04
CA MET A 15 -7.84 -24.51 -10.68
C MET A 15 -7.26 -23.54 -9.66
N MET A 16 -7.88 -23.40 -8.48
CA MET A 16 -7.32 -22.56 -7.41
C MET A 16 -5.99 -23.10 -6.88
N GLN A 17 -5.86 -24.40 -6.70
CA GLN A 17 -4.61 -25.01 -6.24
C GLN A 17 -3.47 -24.88 -7.26
N THR A 18 -3.77 -25.04 -8.58
CA THR A 18 -2.76 -24.89 -9.62
C THR A 18 -2.29 -23.44 -9.78
N THR A 19 -3.17 -22.44 -9.55
CA THR A 19 -2.78 -21.04 -9.60
C THR A 19 -1.90 -20.63 -8.42
N ALA A 20 -2.22 -21.06 -7.20
CA ALA A 20 -1.40 -20.81 -6.01
C ALA A 20 0.00 -21.44 -6.17
N GLN A 21 0.08 -22.71 -6.57
CA GLN A 21 1.35 -23.40 -6.81
C GLN A 21 2.22 -22.71 -7.88
N THR A 22 1.61 -22.08 -8.87
CA THR A 22 2.36 -21.35 -9.90
C THR A 22 2.92 -20.03 -9.37
N TYR A 23 2.22 -19.28 -8.52
CA TYR A 23 2.77 -18.07 -7.87
C TYR A 23 3.91 -18.43 -6.92
N ASP A 24 3.75 -19.47 -6.09
CA ASP A 24 4.81 -19.94 -5.21
C ASP A 24 6.11 -20.29 -5.96
N ASN A 25 5.99 -20.93 -7.14
CA ASN A 25 7.15 -21.24 -7.95
C ASN A 25 7.81 -19.98 -8.53
N LEU A 26 7.02 -18.99 -8.96
CA LEU A 26 7.55 -17.71 -9.45
C LEU A 26 8.23 -16.92 -8.32
N TRP A 27 7.63 -16.85 -7.14
CA TRP A 27 8.26 -16.20 -5.99
C TRP A 27 9.55 -16.91 -5.55
N LYS A 28 9.58 -18.24 -5.49
CA LYS A 28 10.80 -19.01 -5.24
C LYS A 28 11.88 -18.74 -6.29
N GLN A 29 11.49 -18.62 -7.56
CA GLN A 29 12.43 -18.26 -8.62
C GLN A 29 12.99 -16.88 -8.42
N ALA A 30 12.17 -15.91 -8.03
CA ALA A 30 12.61 -14.55 -7.70
C ALA A 30 13.62 -14.56 -6.54
N ASP A 31 13.34 -15.28 -5.45
CA ASP A 31 14.22 -15.42 -4.29
C ASP A 31 15.59 -16.01 -4.66
N ILE A 32 15.60 -17.03 -5.52
CA ILE A 32 16.86 -17.63 -6.01
C ILE A 32 17.67 -16.64 -6.85
N ILE A 33 16.99 -15.80 -7.65
CA ILE A 33 17.65 -14.78 -8.48
C ILE A 33 18.17 -13.63 -7.59
N ALA A 34 17.39 -13.23 -6.58
CA ALA A 34 17.78 -12.23 -5.60
C ALA A 34 19.06 -12.63 -4.85
N GLN A 35 19.18 -13.91 -4.43
CA GLN A 35 20.40 -14.44 -3.80
C GLN A 35 21.65 -14.36 -4.69
N LYS A 36 21.48 -14.21 -6.00
CA LYS A 36 22.57 -14.06 -6.99
C LYS A 36 22.85 -12.61 -7.36
N ASP A 37 22.21 -11.65 -6.69
CA ASP A 37 22.34 -10.21 -6.96
C ASP A 37 22.08 -9.87 -8.44
N GLN A 38 20.96 -10.36 -8.99
CA GLN A 38 20.56 -10.18 -10.38
C GLN A 38 19.23 -9.42 -10.52
N PRO A 39 19.14 -8.14 -10.12
CA PRO A 39 17.89 -7.40 -10.06
C PRO A 39 17.17 -7.29 -11.42
N LYS A 40 17.90 -7.16 -12.52
CA LYS A 40 17.29 -7.14 -13.89
C LYS A 40 16.59 -8.43 -14.23
N SER A 41 17.16 -9.57 -13.85
CA SER A 41 16.55 -10.89 -14.08
C SER A 41 15.32 -11.08 -13.19
N GLU A 42 15.39 -10.61 -11.94
CA GLU A 42 14.28 -10.66 -11.00
C GLU A 42 13.08 -9.81 -11.48
N ILE A 43 13.31 -8.63 -12.07
CA ILE A 43 12.25 -7.83 -12.71
C ILE A 43 11.50 -8.65 -13.77
N GLY A 44 12.21 -9.47 -14.55
CA GLY A 44 11.57 -10.35 -15.54
C GLY A 44 10.62 -11.37 -14.90
N VAL A 45 10.93 -11.86 -13.69
CA VAL A 45 10.03 -12.74 -12.93
C VAL A 45 8.84 -11.95 -12.37
N MET A 46 9.07 -10.74 -11.84
CA MET A 46 7.98 -9.87 -11.38
C MET A 46 6.99 -9.56 -12.49
N GLN A 47 7.46 -9.29 -13.71
CA GLN A 47 6.59 -9.05 -14.87
C GLN A 47 5.71 -10.26 -15.21
N LYS A 48 6.21 -11.49 -15.03
CA LYS A 48 5.40 -12.72 -15.20
C LYS A 48 4.30 -12.81 -14.15
N ILE A 49 4.63 -12.52 -12.89
CA ILE A 49 3.65 -12.48 -11.80
C ILE A 49 2.59 -11.41 -12.09
N ILE A 50 3.00 -10.18 -12.44
CA ILE A 50 2.11 -9.06 -12.76
C ILE A 50 1.15 -9.43 -13.89
N SER A 51 1.66 -9.97 -15.00
CA SER A 51 0.85 -10.36 -16.15
C SER A 51 -0.18 -11.42 -15.79
N LYS A 52 0.24 -12.46 -15.06
CA LYS A 52 -0.63 -13.54 -14.62
C LYS A 52 -1.69 -13.05 -13.62
N ALA A 53 -1.29 -12.26 -12.63
CA ALA A 53 -2.15 -11.73 -11.60
C ALA A 53 -3.17 -10.72 -12.15
N SER A 54 -2.77 -9.90 -13.12
CA SER A 54 -3.66 -8.99 -13.83
C SER A 54 -4.76 -9.75 -14.58
N ALA A 55 -4.39 -10.81 -15.30
CA ALA A 55 -5.36 -11.65 -16.01
C ALA A 55 -6.33 -12.40 -15.08
N ALA A 56 -5.83 -12.83 -13.91
CA ALA A 56 -6.62 -13.52 -12.90
C ALA A 56 -7.38 -12.57 -11.96
N LYS A 57 -7.14 -11.26 -12.03
CA LYS A 57 -7.60 -10.23 -11.05
C LYS A 57 -7.18 -10.54 -9.61
N ASP A 58 -6.01 -11.17 -9.46
CA ASP A 58 -5.39 -11.44 -8.17
C ASP A 58 -4.57 -10.22 -7.75
N TYR A 59 -5.26 -9.26 -7.15
CA TYR A 59 -4.69 -7.94 -6.84
C TYR A 59 -3.62 -7.99 -5.76
N GLY A 60 -3.66 -8.97 -4.86
CA GLY A 60 -2.61 -9.20 -3.87
C GLY A 60 -1.27 -9.53 -4.52
N GLN A 61 -1.26 -10.50 -5.43
CA GLN A 61 -0.07 -10.90 -6.18
C GLN A 61 0.42 -9.79 -7.12
N LEU A 62 -0.52 -9.11 -7.80
CA LEU A 62 -0.23 -8.00 -8.72
C LEU A 62 0.55 -6.90 -8.00
N LEU A 63 -0.02 -6.38 -6.92
CA LEU A 63 0.53 -5.23 -6.23
C LEU A 63 1.78 -5.57 -5.41
N ALA A 64 1.89 -6.79 -4.89
CA ALA A 64 3.12 -7.26 -4.24
C ALA A 64 4.30 -7.30 -5.23
N ALA A 65 4.05 -7.78 -6.45
CA ALA A 65 5.08 -7.81 -7.49
C ALA A 65 5.45 -6.40 -7.98
N GLU A 66 4.47 -5.49 -8.11
CA GLU A 66 4.73 -4.07 -8.42
C GLU A 66 5.60 -3.42 -7.32
N MET A 67 5.32 -3.66 -6.05
CA MET A 67 6.12 -3.15 -4.93
C MET A 67 7.55 -3.70 -4.92
N ARG A 68 7.70 -5.00 -5.21
CA ARG A 68 9.05 -5.60 -5.32
C ARG A 68 9.83 -4.97 -6.47
N GLN A 69 9.19 -4.66 -7.59
CA GLN A 69 9.84 -3.94 -8.69
C GLN A 69 10.38 -2.57 -8.27
N VAL A 70 9.69 -1.83 -7.39
CA VAL A 70 10.16 -0.52 -6.89
C VAL A 70 11.53 -0.67 -6.22
N THR A 71 11.70 -1.69 -5.36
CA THR A 71 12.97 -1.99 -4.72
C THR A 71 14.05 -2.30 -5.75
N LEU A 72 13.73 -3.14 -6.73
CA LEU A 72 14.67 -3.55 -7.79
C LEU A 72 15.10 -2.39 -8.70
N TRP A 73 14.19 -1.49 -9.04
CA TRP A 73 14.55 -0.30 -9.83
C TRP A 73 15.55 0.58 -9.09
N LYS A 74 15.35 0.78 -7.78
CA LYS A 74 16.27 1.54 -6.93
C LYS A 74 17.64 0.89 -6.86
N GLU A 75 17.72 -0.45 -6.80
CA GLU A 75 18.97 -1.21 -6.80
C GLU A 75 19.72 -1.09 -8.13
N ILE A 76 19.01 -1.02 -9.27
CA ILE A 76 19.62 -0.93 -10.61
C ILE A 76 20.20 0.47 -10.86
N SER A 77 19.44 1.51 -10.60
CA SER A 77 19.84 2.91 -10.77
C SER A 77 18.84 3.84 -10.12
N ALA A 78 19.32 4.89 -9.46
CA ALA A 78 18.46 5.96 -8.92
C ALA A 78 17.54 6.55 -10.01
N ASP A 79 18.06 6.75 -11.23
CA ASP A 79 17.32 7.32 -12.37
C ASP A 79 16.18 6.40 -12.86
N SER A 80 16.23 5.11 -12.53
CA SER A 80 15.20 4.15 -12.92
C SER A 80 13.94 4.24 -12.07
N LEU A 81 14.02 4.78 -10.87
CA LEU A 81 12.90 4.81 -9.93
C LEU A 81 11.80 5.77 -10.39
N THR A 82 12.15 7.01 -10.67
CA THR A 82 11.19 8.09 -11.00
C THR A 82 10.27 7.76 -12.17
N PRO A 83 10.77 7.36 -13.37
CA PRO A 83 9.89 7.06 -14.49
C PRO A 83 8.95 5.87 -14.22
N ASN A 84 9.40 4.88 -13.43
CA ASN A 84 8.57 3.75 -13.07
C ASN A 84 7.47 4.11 -12.05
N VAL A 85 7.77 4.98 -11.08
CA VAL A 85 6.75 5.50 -10.16
C VAL A 85 5.72 6.36 -10.89
N LYS A 86 6.14 7.23 -11.82
CA LYS A 86 5.21 7.99 -12.68
C LYS A 86 4.31 7.08 -13.52
N ARG A 87 4.83 5.94 -14.00
CA ARG A 87 3.99 4.92 -14.66
C ARG A 87 2.96 4.32 -13.72
N MET A 88 3.32 3.97 -12.49
CA MET A 88 2.38 3.46 -11.48
C MET A 88 1.28 4.49 -11.16
N GLU A 89 1.61 5.79 -11.07
CA GLU A 89 0.61 6.87 -10.93
C GLU A 89 -0.39 6.88 -12.09
N ALA A 90 0.12 6.80 -13.32
CA ALA A 90 -0.73 6.79 -14.52
C ALA A 90 -1.65 5.56 -14.57
N GLU A 91 -1.17 4.39 -14.13
CA GLU A 91 -1.98 3.17 -14.03
C GLU A 91 -3.04 3.28 -12.95
N ALA A 92 -2.72 3.87 -11.78
CA ALA A 92 -3.70 4.11 -10.73
C ALA A 92 -4.83 5.04 -11.19
N LEU A 93 -4.50 6.07 -11.97
CA LEU A 93 -5.50 6.98 -12.54
C LEU A 93 -6.44 6.27 -13.52
N LYS A 94 -5.92 5.37 -14.37
CA LYS A 94 -6.67 4.60 -15.36
C LYS A 94 -7.50 3.46 -14.76
N THR A 95 -7.24 3.08 -13.51
CA THR A 95 -7.93 1.98 -12.84
C THR A 95 -9.41 2.34 -12.62
N ASN A 96 -10.32 1.54 -13.17
CA ASN A 96 -11.75 1.74 -13.03
C ASN A 96 -12.34 1.04 -11.81
N ASP A 97 -11.76 -0.09 -11.39
CA ASP A 97 -12.18 -0.79 -10.17
C ASP A 97 -11.89 0.06 -8.94
N PRO A 98 -12.92 0.47 -8.17
CA PRO A 98 -12.72 1.41 -7.06
C PRO A 98 -11.84 0.84 -5.96
N MET A 99 -11.92 -0.48 -5.72
CA MET A 99 -11.17 -1.14 -4.67
C MET A 99 -9.69 -1.25 -5.05
N LEU A 100 -9.40 -1.74 -6.26
CA LEU A 100 -8.03 -1.78 -6.78
C LEU A 100 -7.42 -0.38 -6.83
N LYS A 101 -8.20 0.63 -7.23
CA LYS A 101 -7.74 2.02 -7.28
C LYS A 101 -7.36 2.55 -5.90
N ALA A 102 -8.18 2.27 -4.88
CA ALA A 102 -7.88 2.66 -3.51
C ALA A 102 -6.59 2.01 -2.99
N VAL A 103 -6.41 0.69 -3.23
CA VAL A 103 -5.19 0.00 -2.82
C VAL A 103 -3.97 0.45 -3.62
N ARG A 104 -4.09 0.74 -4.93
CA ARG A 104 -3.00 1.35 -5.72
C ARG A 104 -2.58 2.72 -5.16
N TYR A 105 -3.52 3.53 -4.72
CA TYR A 105 -3.19 4.79 -4.05
C TYR A 105 -2.48 4.56 -2.71
N ALA A 106 -2.85 3.55 -1.93
CA ALA A 106 -2.14 3.20 -0.69
C ALA A 106 -0.69 2.75 -0.99
N VAL A 107 -0.50 1.91 -2.02
CA VAL A 107 0.83 1.49 -2.50
C VAL A 107 1.67 2.70 -2.91
N LEU A 108 1.12 3.64 -3.69
CA LEU A 108 1.82 4.87 -4.06
C LEU A 108 2.15 5.73 -2.84
N GLY A 109 1.23 5.85 -1.88
CA GLY A 109 1.48 6.53 -0.60
C GLY A 109 2.72 5.97 0.09
N LYS A 110 2.82 4.65 0.19
CA LYS A 110 3.98 3.97 0.78
C LYS A 110 5.25 4.16 -0.06
N VAL A 111 5.19 4.03 -1.38
CA VAL A 111 6.34 4.22 -2.27
C VAL A 111 6.96 5.60 -2.10
N TYR A 112 6.14 6.66 -2.04
CA TYR A 112 6.61 8.02 -1.81
C TYR A 112 7.13 8.24 -0.39
N HIS A 113 6.54 7.59 0.60
CA HIS A 113 7.00 7.63 1.98
C HIS A 113 8.38 7.00 2.14
N ASP A 114 8.59 5.82 1.57
CA ASP A 114 9.81 5.04 1.72
C ASP A 114 10.97 5.54 0.84
N ASN A 115 10.67 6.35 -0.19
CA ASN A 115 11.65 6.90 -1.11
C ASN A 115 11.60 8.43 -1.22
N PRO A 116 11.65 9.16 -0.09
CA PRO A 116 11.44 10.61 -0.09
C PRO A 116 12.54 11.40 -0.78
N TYR A 117 13.73 10.81 -0.92
CA TYR A 117 14.90 11.40 -1.61
C TYR A 117 15.17 10.79 -2.98
N GLY A 118 14.57 9.63 -3.31
CA GLY A 118 14.88 8.86 -4.51
C GLY A 118 13.96 9.13 -5.69
N ILE A 119 12.82 9.82 -5.46
CA ILE A 119 11.86 10.13 -6.53
C ILE A 119 12.03 11.60 -6.88
N GLU A 120 12.49 11.87 -8.10
CA GLU A 120 12.69 13.22 -8.60
C GLU A 120 11.35 13.95 -8.71
N VAL A 121 11.37 15.23 -8.38
CA VAL A 121 10.23 16.14 -8.50
C VAL A 121 10.55 17.24 -9.51
N ASP A 122 9.51 17.73 -10.18
CA ASP A 122 9.66 18.83 -11.13
C ASP A 122 10.16 20.07 -10.38
N GLU A 123 11.15 20.80 -10.92
CA GLU A 123 11.73 21.99 -10.30
C GLU A 123 10.69 23.05 -9.94
N ALA A 124 9.64 23.18 -10.77
CA ALA A 124 8.51 24.07 -10.49
C ALA A 124 7.72 23.68 -9.21
N SER A 125 7.86 22.46 -8.72
CA SER A 125 7.23 21.96 -7.49
C SER A 125 8.08 22.22 -6.24
N LEU A 126 9.34 22.66 -6.42
CA LEU A 126 10.25 22.97 -5.33
C LEU A 126 9.94 24.36 -4.79
N GLU A 127 9.72 24.47 -3.49
CA GLU A 127 9.66 25.80 -2.85
C GLU A 127 11.05 26.43 -2.97
N GLN A 128 11.13 27.57 -3.68
CA GLN A 128 12.34 28.39 -3.74
C GLN A 128 12.54 29.09 -2.37
N ARG A 129 13.21 28.39 -1.49
CA ARG A 129 13.72 28.97 -0.25
C ARG A 129 15.23 29.04 -0.37
N GLU A 130 15.79 30.19 -0.13
CA GLU A 130 17.24 30.46 -0.21
C GLU A 130 18.07 29.61 0.76
N ASP A 131 17.43 29.01 1.78
CA ASP A 131 18.06 28.29 2.89
C ASP A 131 17.82 26.75 2.88
N ALA A 132 16.97 26.23 1.97
CA ALA A 132 16.69 24.79 1.89
C ALA A 132 17.53 24.11 0.80
N SER A 133 18.24 23.03 1.16
CA SER A 133 18.90 22.18 0.17
C SER A 133 17.88 21.52 -0.76
N TYR A 134 18.28 21.22 -2.01
CA TYR A 134 17.47 20.50 -3.00
C TYR A 134 16.86 19.24 -2.38
N ASP A 135 17.64 18.42 -1.69
CA ASP A 135 17.22 17.17 -1.06
C ASP A 135 16.11 17.38 -0.02
N GLN A 136 16.19 18.44 0.79
CA GLN A 136 15.16 18.75 1.79
C GLN A 136 13.85 19.17 1.13
N SER A 137 13.93 19.97 0.07
CA SER A 137 12.78 20.38 -0.72
C SER A 137 12.12 19.20 -1.42
N GLN A 138 12.90 18.34 -2.06
CA GLN A 138 12.43 17.09 -2.69
C GLN A 138 11.74 16.18 -1.66
N ARG A 139 12.38 15.94 -0.52
CA ARG A 139 11.79 15.17 0.58
C ARG A 139 10.43 15.72 1.00
N LYS A 140 10.31 17.03 1.18
CA LYS A 140 9.06 17.69 1.59
C LYS A 140 7.95 17.46 0.57
N VAL A 141 8.25 17.61 -0.72
CA VAL A 141 7.29 17.37 -1.82
C VAL A 141 6.86 15.91 -1.85
N ASN A 142 7.79 14.96 -1.76
CA ASN A 142 7.47 13.53 -1.80
C ASN A 142 6.66 13.07 -0.59
N LEU A 143 6.96 13.53 0.62
CA LEU A 143 6.15 13.25 1.80
C LEU A 143 4.76 13.90 1.73
N LYS A 144 4.61 15.06 1.07
CA LYS A 144 3.30 15.66 0.79
C LYS A 144 2.51 14.77 -0.18
N LYS A 145 3.11 14.32 -1.29
CA LYS A 145 2.49 13.39 -2.23
C LYS A 145 2.07 12.08 -1.55
N SER A 146 2.92 11.52 -0.69
CA SER A 146 2.58 10.34 0.11
C SER A 146 1.27 10.54 0.86
N ARG A 147 1.14 11.65 1.62
CA ARG A 147 -0.09 11.95 2.37
C ARG A 147 -1.31 12.13 1.46
N GLU A 148 -1.14 12.78 0.31
CA GLU A 148 -2.22 12.97 -0.67
C GLU A 148 -2.69 11.61 -1.24
N PHE A 149 -1.78 10.68 -1.52
CA PHE A 149 -2.14 9.34 -1.98
C PHE A 149 -2.85 8.53 -0.90
N PHE A 150 -2.39 8.53 0.33
CA PHE A 150 -3.11 7.89 1.44
C PHE A 150 -4.49 8.50 1.65
N LYS A 151 -4.62 9.83 1.56
CA LYS A 151 -5.93 10.50 1.62
C LYS A 151 -6.86 10.02 0.50
N LYS A 152 -6.36 9.88 -0.74
CA LYS A 152 -7.13 9.32 -1.87
C LYS A 152 -7.50 7.85 -1.63
N ALA A 153 -6.59 7.04 -1.09
CA ALA A 153 -6.85 5.64 -0.76
C ALA A 153 -8.00 5.51 0.25
N MET A 154 -8.02 6.36 1.26
CA MET A 154 -9.00 6.34 2.34
C MET A 154 -10.27 7.16 2.06
N ALA A 155 -10.47 7.68 0.84
CA ALA A 155 -11.61 8.54 0.51
C ALA A 155 -12.99 7.85 0.74
N HIS A 156 -13.03 6.53 0.66
CA HIS A 156 -14.23 5.70 0.85
C HIS A 156 -13.97 4.65 1.94
N PRO A 157 -13.95 5.03 3.23
CA PRO A 157 -13.60 4.12 4.32
C PRO A 157 -14.53 2.92 4.43
N GLU A 158 -15.82 3.08 4.10
CA GLU A 158 -16.81 2.01 4.08
C GLU A 158 -16.53 0.93 3.02
N LEU A 159 -15.83 1.28 1.93
CA LEU A 159 -15.40 0.33 0.92
C LEU A 159 -14.24 -0.53 1.47
N LEU A 160 -13.21 0.11 2.01
CA LEU A 160 -12.03 -0.58 2.55
C LEU A 160 -12.38 -1.46 3.75
N ALA A 161 -13.29 -1.01 4.62
CA ALA A 161 -13.69 -1.75 5.82
C ALA A 161 -14.51 -3.02 5.53
N LYS A 162 -15.00 -3.21 4.30
CA LYS A 162 -15.70 -4.44 3.87
C LYS A 162 -14.76 -5.55 3.40
N HIS A 163 -13.51 -5.22 3.13
CA HIS A 163 -12.50 -6.14 2.60
C HIS A 163 -11.48 -6.49 3.66
N ALA A 164 -11.23 -7.80 3.82
CA ALA A 164 -10.22 -8.28 4.73
C ALA A 164 -8.80 -8.10 4.12
N SER A 165 -7.82 -7.79 4.95
CA SER A 165 -6.43 -7.70 4.52
C SER A 165 -5.91 -9.00 3.89
N THR A 166 -6.47 -10.15 4.31
CA THR A 166 -6.13 -11.47 3.75
C THR A 166 -6.49 -11.65 2.28
N GLU A 167 -7.40 -10.83 1.74
CA GLU A 167 -7.75 -10.84 0.31
C GLU A 167 -6.60 -10.31 -0.58
N TYR A 168 -5.63 -9.62 0.02
CA TYR A 168 -4.51 -8.98 -0.67
C TYR A 168 -3.14 -9.60 -0.34
N VAL A 169 -3.12 -10.83 0.16
CA VAL A 169 -1.85 -11.57 0.34
C VAL A 169 -1.24 -11.87 -1.04
N PRO A 170 0.10 -11.72 -1.26
CA PRO A 170 1.13 -11.44 -0.28
C PRO A 170 1.45 -9.94 -0.06
N LEU A 171 0.72 -9.01 -0.67
CA LEU A 171 0.93 -7.58 -0.47
C LEU A 171 0.78 -7.17 1.00
N THR A 172 -0.22 -7.74 1.67
CA THR A 172 -0.59 -7.37 3.04
C THR A 172 -0.20 -8.46 4.04
N LEU A 173 0.23 -8.02 5.21
CA LEU A 173 0.39 -8.85 6.41
C LEU A 173 -0.75 -8.54 7.39
N LYS A 174 -0.89 -9.37 8.43
CA LYS A 174 -1.79 -9.04 9.54
C LYS A 174 -1.28 -7.76 10.23
N GLY A 175 -2.12 -6.72 10.26
CA GLY A 175 -1.79 -5.48 10.95
C GLY A 175 -1.73 -5.69 12.48
N VAL A 176 -1.04 -4.76 13.15
CA VAL A 176 -1.06 -4.67 14.62
C VAL A 176 -2.49 -4.44 15.09
N ASP A 177 -2.91 -5.13 16.15
CA ASP A 177 -4.28 -5.06 16.68
C ASP A 177 -5.41 -5.40 15.67
N GLY A 178 -5.07 -6.07 14.57
CA GLY A 178 -5.99 -6.36 13.47
C GLY A 178 -7.31 -7.00 13.88
N SER A 179 -7.32 -7.82 14.94
CA SER A 179 -8.54 -8.45 15.48
C SER A 179 -9.56 -7.42 15.97
N SER A 180 -9.13 -6.30 16.58
CA SER A 180 -9.98 -5.20 17.01
C SER A 180 -10.67 -4.49 15.84
N PHE A 181 -10.07 -4.55 14.66
CA PHE A 181 -10.52 -3.95 13.41
C PHE A 181 -11.10 -4.99 12.43
N LYS A 182 -11.36 -6.21 12.87
CA LYS A 182 -11.81 -7.34 12.02
C LYS A 182 -10.85 -7.64 10.85
N ASN A 183 -9.57 -7.28 11.00
CA ASN A 183 -8.52 -7.39 9.98
C ASN A 183 -8.87 -6.70 8.65
N ASP A 184 -9.62 -5.61 8.68
CA ASP A 184 -10.02 -4.90 7.47
C ASP A 184 -8.87 -4.09 6.83
N LEU A 185 -9.03 -3.76 5.56
CA LEU A 185 -8.05 -2.96 4.81
C LEU A 185 -8.01 -1.50 5.25
N LEU A 186 -9.12 -0.95 5.75
CA LEU A 186 -9.18 0.44 6.21
C LEU A 186 -8.19 0.68 7.35
N HIS A 187 -8.21 -0.21 8.35
CA HIS A 187 -7.25 -0.17 9.45
C HIS A 187 -5.81 -0.27 8.95
N LEU A 188 -5.52 -1.28 8.11
CA LEU A 188 -4.17 -1.52 7.63
C LEU A 188 -3.61 -0.31 6.88
N ILE A 189 -4.38 0.26 5.94
CA ILE A 189 -3.97 1.43 5.16
C ILE A 189 -3.84 2.68 6.04
N GLY A 190 -4.74 2.89 6.98
CA GLY A 190 -4.69 4.05 7.87
C GLY A 190 -3.53 4.00 8.85
N PHE A 191 -3.16 2.82 9.34
CA PHE A 191 -1.97 2.65 10.18
C PHE A 191 -0.67 2.78 9.38
N GLU A 192 -0.65 2.34 8.12
CA GLU A 192 0.49 2.55 7.23
C GLU A 192 0.67 4.04 6.87
N ALA A 193 -0.42 4.80 6.73
CA ALA A 193 -0.38 6.25 6.51
C ALA A 193 0.22 7.02 7.69
N ASP A 194 0.12 6.49 8.90
CA ASP A 194 0.71 6.94 10.16
C ASP A 194 0.63 8.47 10.37
N SER A 195 -0.53 9.06 10.08
CA SER A 195 -0.78 10.50 10.16
C SER A 195 -1.97 10.85 11.05
N LYS A 196 -1.99 12.08 11.55
CA LYS A 196 -3.10 12.57 12.37
C LYS A 196 -4.42 12.51 11.62
N GLU A 197 -4.41 12.89 10.36
CA GLU A 197 -5.57 12.87 9.48
C GLU A 197 -6.11 11.45 9.29
N ALA A 198 -5.21 10.48 9.09
CA ALA A 198 -5.59 9.08 8.95
C ALA A 198 -6.19 8.54 10.26
N TYR A 199 -5.53 8.75 11.40
CA TYR A 199 -6.05 8.30 12.69
C TYR A 199 -7.38 8.96 13.07
N LEU A 200 -7.56 10.25 12.76
CA LEU A 200 -8.84 10.95 12.96
C LEU A 200 -9.94 10.35 12.08
N GLN A 201 -9.64 10.03 10.83
CA GLN A 201 -10.59 9.40 9.91
C GLN A 201 -10.98 7.99 10.38
N LEU A 202 -10.00 7.18 10.80
CA LEU A 202 -10.25 5.86 11.39
C LEU A 202 -11.13 5.96 12.65
N TYR A 203 -10.78 6.85 13.58
CA TYR A 203 -11.57 7.09 14.78
C TYR A 203 -13.01 7.44 14.44
N THR A 204 -13.20 8.40 13.53
CA THR A 204 -14.53 8.87 13.11
C THR A 204 -15.35 7.73 12.51
N TYR A 205 -14.74 6.93 11.64
CA TYR A 205 -15.40 5.79 11.01
C TYR A 205 -15.80 4.72 12.04
N TYR A 206 -14.85 4.22 12.84
CA TYR A 206 -15.11 3.14 13.79
C TYR A 206 -16.07 3.55 14.92
N ASN A 207 -16.02 4.81 15.35
CA ASN A 207 -16.98 5.34 16.30
C ASN A 207 -18.40 5.39 15.70
N LYS A 208 -18.53 5.82 14.45
CA LYS A 208 -19.82 5.86 13.72
C LYS A 208 -20.44 4.47 13.57
N VAL A 209 -19.63 3.45 13.29
CA VAL A 209 -20.13 2.06 13.12
C VAL A 209 -20.23 1.29 14.44
N GLY A 210 -19.99 1.93 15.57
CA GLY A 210 -20.14 1.34 16.91
C GLY A 210 -19.00 0.40 17.33
N ASN A 211 -17.90 0.34 16.60
CA ASN A 211 -16.72 -0.42 17.01
C ASN A 211 -15.86 0.40 18.00
N ARG A 212 -16.31 0.40 19.27
CA ARG A 212 -15.68 1.22 20.32
C ARG A 212 -14.23 0.85 20.59
N GLY A 213 -13.88 -0.45 20.52
CA GLY A 213 -12.51 -0.91 20.74
C GLY A 213 -11.55 -0.34 19.70
N ALA A 214 -11.89 -0.47 18.41
CA ALA A 214 -11.13 0.12 17.32
C ALA A 214 -11.04 1.64 17.42
N ALA A 215 -12.15 2.31 17.73
CA ALA A 215 -12.17 3.78 17.90
C ALA A 215 -11.23 4.22 19.04
N CYS A 216 -11.22 3.50 20.17
CA CYS A 216 -10.32 3.80 21.30
C CYS A 216 -8.84 3.67 20.91
N LEU A 217 -8.47 2.62 20.18
CA LEU A 217 -7.11 2.44 19.66
C LEU A 217 -6.69 3.55 18.71
N CYS A 218 -7.60 3.97 17.81
CA CYS A 218 -7.33 5.09 16.90
C CYS A 218 -7.18 6.43 17.66
N ALA A 219 -7.99 6.66 18.69
CA ALA A 219 -7.87 7.85 19.55
C ALA A 219 -6.51 7.86 20.29
N TYR A 220 -6.08 6.72 20.80
CA TYR A 220 -4.77 6.58 21.45
C TYR A 220 -3.64 6.92 20.47
N LYS A 221 -3.66 6.35 19.27
CA LYS A 221 -2.67 6.66 18.21
C LYS A 221 -2.68 8.13 17.80
N LEU A 222 -3.85 8.74 17.73
CA LEU A 222 -3.99 10.15 17.45
C LEU A 222 -3.34 11.02 18.53
N ILE A 223 -3.54 10.68 19.81
CA ILE A 223 -2.90 11.36 20.95
C ILE A 223 -1.38 11.21 20.90
N GLU A 224 -0.86 10.00 20.63
CA GLU A 224 0.58 9.78 20.45
C GLU A 224 1.17 10.70 19.39
N LYS A 225 0.50 10.84 18.23
CA LYS A 225 0.96 11.72 17.15
C LYS A 225 0.94 13.21 17.53
N TYR A 226 -0.06 13.65 18.28
CA TYR A 226 -0.07 15.03 18.79
C TYR A 226 1.05 15.27 19.79
N HIS A 227 1.38 14.29 20.61
CA HIS A 227 2.46 14.39 21.60
C HIS A 227 3.84 14.47 20.94
N GLN A 228 4.08 13.64 19.91
CA GLN A 228 5.34 13.64 19.14
C GLN A 228 5.61 14.98 18.45
N ASP A 229 4.56 15.69 18.01
CA ASP A 229 4.68 17.00 17.38
C ASP A 229 4.85 18.16 18.38
N GLY A 230 4.97 17.89 19.68
CA GLY A 230 5.16 18.91 20.73
C GLY A 230 3.99 19.88 20.89
N ARG A 231 2.81 19.57 20.33
CA ARG A 231 1.64 20.46 20.36
C ARG A 231 0.69 20.24 21.53
N PHE A 232 0.92 19.25 22.38
CA PHE A 232 0.25 19.14 23.69
C PHE A 232 0.97 20.00 24.72
N ILE A 233 0.75 21.30 24.66
CA ILE A 233 1.01 22.17 25.80
C ILE A 233 -0.21 22.00 26.70
N PHE A 234 -0.08 21.24 27.78
CA PHE A 234 -0.98 21.39 28.91
C PHE A 234 -0.82 22.83 29.40
N ARG A 235 -1.71 23.76 29.02
CA ARG A 235 -1.88 24.97 29.80
C ARG A 235 -2.36 24.51 31.17
N LYS A 236 -1.44 24.46 32.14
CA LYS A 236 -1.82 24.63 33.53
C LYS A 236 -2.41 26.03 33.64
N GLU A 237 -3.72 26.13 33.55
CA GLU A 237 -4.40 27.29 34.09
C GLU A 237 -4.31 27.12 35.61
N CYS A 238 -3.43 27.92 36.23
CA CYS A 238 -3.45 28.21 37.66
C CYS A 238 -4.65 29.09 37.97
#